data_60feea9e339b54335e7defc4853eb9ea
#
_entry.id   60feea9e339b54335e7defc4853eb9ea
#
_cell.length_a   1.000
_cell.length_b   1.000
_cell.length_c   1.000
_cell.angle_alpha   90.00
_cell.angle_beta   90.00
_cell.angle_gamma   90.00
#
_symmetry.space_group_name_H-M   'P 1'
#
loop_
_entity.id
_entity.type
_entity.pdbx_description
1 polymer ?
#
loop_
_entity_poly.entity_id
_entity_poly.type
_entity_poly.pdbx_seq_one_letter_code
_entity_poly.pdbx_strand_id
1 'polypeptide(L)'
;MITRLGARSEAMKENKLEVIIGAVVLVVALGFVIFLYQSTGLSVSNSRHYELKADFRSADGIHVGTDVRLAGVKVGTVSDLSLNVETYRAEAELAIENKVDIPDDSSLTVSSEGLLGGNFIEIIPGASYEYMQPGDEFLDTQGSVSLISLXX
;
A
#
# COMPACT_ATOMS: atom_id res chain seq x y z
N MET A 1 -17.73 -62.49 17.96
CA MET A 1 -16.51 -62.22 18.77
C MET A 1 -15.29 -61.93 17.91
N ILE A 2 -14.99 -62.87 17.06
CA ILE A 2 -13.82 -62.73 16.22
C ILE A 2 -13.98 -61.57 15.25
N THR A 3 -15.15 -61.46 14.67
CA THR A 3 -15.43 -60.35 13.78
C THR A 3 -15.27 -59.00 14.49
N ARG A 4 -15.71 -58.94 15.72
CA ARG A 4 -15.65 -57.70 16.47
C ARG A 4 -14.19 -57.32 16.75
N LEU A 5 -13.36 -58.30 17.06
CA LEU A 5 -11.96 -58.01 17.27
C LEU A 5 -11.28 -57.53 16.00
N GLY A 6 -11.62 -58.17 14.90
CA GLY A 6 -11.08 -57.69 13.63
C GLY A 6 -11.52 -56.31 13.26
N ALA A 7 -12.76 -56.00 13.52
CA ALA A 7 -13.27 -54.65 13.22
C ALA A 7 -12.57 -53.63 14.11
N ARG A 8 -12.33 -53.96 15.35
CA ARG A 8 -11.63 -53.05 16.24
C ARG A 8 -10.22 -52.79 15.77
N SER A 9 -9.54 -53.83 15.34
CA SER A 9 -8.19 -53.66 14.84
C SER A 9 -8.16 -52.81 13.60
N GLU A 10 -9.08 -53.05 12.72
CA GLU A 10 -9.18 -52.21 11.51
C GLU A 10 -9.53 -50.76 11.83
N ALA A 11 -10.39 -50.59 12.82
CA ALA A 11 -10.75 -49.23 13.22
C ALA A 11 -9.56 -48.48 13.78
N MET A 12 -8.70 -49.17 14.52
CA MET A 12 -7.52 -48.54 15.05
C MET A 12 -6.56 -48.14 13.94
N LYS A 13 -6.40 -49.00 12.94
CA LYS A 13 -5.59 -48.64 11.79
C LYS A 13 -6.18 -47.49 11.03
N GLU A 14 -7.48 -47.46 10.87
CA GLU A 14 -8.13 -46.37 10.18
C GLU A 14 -7.96 -45.08 10.95
N ASN A 15 -8.03 -45.14 12.27
CA ASN A 15 -7.86 -43.94 13.06
C ASN A 15 -6.45 -43.38 12.90
N LYS A 16 -5.46 -44.24 12.86
CA LYS A 16 -4.09 -43.75 12.65
C LYS A 16 -3.93 -43.12 11.28
N LEU A 17 -4.51 -43.74 10.27
CA LEU A 17 -4.49 -43.14 8.94
C LEU A 17 -5.20 -41.84 8.92
N GLU A 18 -6.32 -41.75 9.59
CA GLU A 18 -7.06 -40.46 9.62
C GLU A 18 -6.25 -39.40 10.32
N VAL A 19 -5.56 -39.75 11.38
CA VAL A 19 -4.73 -38.78 12.08
C VAL A 19 -3.59 -38.32 11.20
N ILE A 20 -2.96 -39.22 10.49
CA ILE A 20 -1.86 -38.87 9.61
C ILE A 20 -2.34 -38.00 8.49
N ILE A 21 -3.45 -38.35 7.88
CA ILE A 21 -4.01 -37.56 6.79
C ILE A 21 -4.42 -36.17 7.30
N GLY A 22 -5.04 -36.11 8.47
CA GLY A 22 -5.42 -34.83 9.05
C GLY A 22 -4.22 -33.96 9.36
N ALA A 23 -3.16 -34.60 9.90
CA ALA A 23 -1.95 -33.84 10.19
C ALA A 23 -1.33 -33.28 8.91
N VAL A 24 -1.31 -34.07 7.85
CA VAL A 24 -0.78 -33.61 6.57
C VAL A 24 -1.61 -32.45 6.05
N VAL A 25 -2.93 -32.58 6.12
CA VAL A 25 -3.80 -31.51 5.65
C VAL A 25 -3.57 -30.24 6.46
N LEU A 26 -3.43 -30.38 7.77
CA LEU A 26 -3.19 -29.21 8.60
C LEU A 26 -1.87 -28.55 8.26
N VAL A 27 -0.83 -29.33 8.04
CA VAL A 27 0.47 -28.78 7.70
C VAL A 27 0.40 -28.06 6.36
N VAL A 28 -0.26 -28.67 5.39
CA VAL A 28 -0.40 -28.05 4.08
C VAL A 28 -1.23 -26.76 4.18
N ALA A 29 -2.31 -26.80 4.97
CA ALA A 29 -3.14 -25.62 5.12
C ALA A 29 -2.39 -24.49 5.79
N LEU A 30 -1.64 -24.80 6.83
CA LEU A 30 -0.84 -23.78 7.51
C LEU A 30 0.21 -23.21 6.57
N GLY A 31 0.87 -24.06 5.82
CA GLY A 31 1.85 -23.59 4.87
C GLY A 31 1.23 -22.70 3.81
N PHE A 32 0.04 -23.08 3.34
CA PHE A 32 -0.65 -22.29 2.34
C PHE A 32 -1.08 -20.93 2.91
N VAL A 33 -1.56 -20.93 4.14
CA VAL A 33 -1.94 -19.66 4.78
C VAL A 33 -0.72 -18.77 4.93
N ILE A 34 0.39 -19.32 5.38
CA ILE A 34 1.61 -18.52 5.51
C ILE A 34 2.05 -18.01 4.16
N PHE A 35 1.98 -18.87 3.14
CA PHE A 35 2.36 -18.46 1.79
C PHE A 35 1.48 -17.31 1.30
N LEU A 36 0.18 -17.41 1.50
CA LEU A 36 -0.73 -16.34 1.08
C LEU A 36 -0.46 -15.06 1.86
N TYR A 37 -0.22 -15.20 3.15
CA TYR A 37 0.03 -14.03 3.96
C TYR A 37 1.27 -13.28 3.48
N GLN A 38 2.32 -14.02 3.19
CA GLN A 38 3.54 -13.40 2.70
C GLN A 38 3.39 -12.87 1.28
N SER A 39 2.63 -13.57 0.45
CA SER A 39 2.47 -13.15 -0.93
C SER A 39 1.59 -11.93 -1.07
N THR A 40 0.48 -11.90 -0.37
CA THR A 40 -0.51 -10.86 -0.59
C THR A 40 -0.38 -9.69 0.35
N GLY A 41 0.25 -9.88 1.50
CA GLY A 41 0.36 -8.82 2.47
C GLY A 41 1.47 -7.87 2.15
N LEU A 42 2.63 -8.16 2.69
CA LEU A 42 3.75 -7.24 2.64
C LEU A 42 4.48 -7.28 1.31
N SER A 43 4.63 -8.48 0.75
CA SER A 43 5.42 -8.55 -0.47
C SER A 43 4.75 -7.88 -1.63
N VAL A 44 3.46 -7.97 -1.73
CA VAL A 44 2.76 -7.35 -2.86
C VAL A 44 2.93 -5.84 -2.81
N SER A 45 2.70 -5.25 -1.65
CA SER A 45 2.82 -3.80 -1.57
C SER A 45 4.26 -3.35 -1.73
N ASN A 46 5.20 -4.11 -1.21
CA ASN A 46 6.59 -3.72 -1.33
C ASN A 46 7.16 -3.98 -2.72
N SER A 47 6.65 -4.99 -3.41
CA SER A 47 7.18 -5.31 -4.73
C SER A 47 6.55 -4.51 -5.84
N ARG A 48 5.34 -4.01 -5.65
CA ARG A 48 4.65 -3.29 -6.72
C ARG A 48 4.69 -1.80 -6.56
N HIS A 49 5.03 -1.31 -5.38
CA HIS A 49 5.04 0.12 -5.10
C HIS A 49 6.31 0.46 -4.36
N TYR A 50 6.75 1.66 -4.55
CA TYR A 50 7.79 2.23 -3.72
C TYR A 50 7.23 3.48 -3.06
N GLU A 51 7.80 3.85 -1.94
CA GLU A 51 7.25 4.95 -1.17
C GLU A 51 8.10 6.18 -1.33
N LEU A 52 7.45 7.29 -1.54
CA LEU A 52 8.05 8.60 -1.58
C LEU A 52 7.40 9.44 -0.48
N LYS A 53 8.16 10.41 0.00
CA LYS A 53 7.69 11.27 1.06
C LYS A 53 7.35 12.63 0.52
N ALA A 54 6.36 13.26 1.13
CA ALA A 54 5.96 14.60 0.74
C ALA A 54 5.63 15.37 2.00
N ASP A 55 6.01 16.62 2.01
CA ASP A 55 5.85 17.49 3.16
C ASP A 55 4.98 18.66 2.72
N PHE A 56 3.77 18.75 3.27
CA PHE A 56 2.81 19.79 2.90
C PHE A 56 2.63 20.75 4.05
N ARG A 57 2.45 22.02 3.70
CA ARG A 57 2.09 22.99 4.70
C ARG A 57 0.70 22.70 5.26
N SER A 58 -0.18 22.20 4.44
CA SER A 58 -1.52 21.83 4.87
C SER A 58 -1.98 20.66 4.04
N ALA A 59 -2.56 19.68 4.71
CA ALA A 59 -3.10 18.50 4.04
C ALA A 59 -4.62 18.52 4.00
N ASP A 60 -5.21 19.70 3.93
CA ASP A 60 -6.65 19.80 3.83
C ASP A 60 -7.16 19.02 2.63
N GLY A 61 -8.12 18.14 2.87
CA GLY A 61 -8.70 17.33 1.81
C GLY A 61 -7.90 16.11 1.43
N ILE A 62 -6.77 15.87 2.08
CA ILE A 62 -5.96 14.70 1.82
C ILE A 62 -6.09 13.74 2.99
N HIS A 63 -6.22 12.46 2.68
CA HIS A 63 -6.28 11.43 3.70
C HIS A 63 -5.65 10.17 3.14
N VAL A 64 -5.50 9.19 4.00
CA VAL A 64 -4.96 7.91 3.55
C VAL A 64 -5.90 7.32 2.51
N GLY A 65 -5.35 6.93 1.37
CA GLY A 65 -6.12 6.44 0.26
C GLY A 65 -6.38 7.47 -0.82
N THR A 66 -5.99 8.73 -0.59
CA THR A 66 -6.15 9.76 -1.62
C THR A 66 -5.33 9.38 -2.85
N ASP A 67 -5.91 9.58 -4.03
CA ASP A 67 -5.24 9.23 -5.28
C ASP A 67 -4.03 10.13 -5.52
N VAL A 68 -3.00 9.54 -6.09
CA VAL A 68 -1.86 10.27 -6.61
C VAL A 68 -1.87 10.06 -8.12
N ARG A 69 -1.90 11.16 -8.86
CA ARG A 69 -2.03 11.11 -10.32
C ARG A 69 -0.87 11.81 -10.98
N LEU A 70 -0.53 11.32 -12.15
CA LEU A 70 0.46 11.93 -13.01
C LEU A 70 -0.14 12.05 -14.39
N ALA A 71 -0.25 13.28 -14.89
CA ALA A 71 -0.89 13.53 -16.19
C ALA A 71 -2.32 12.99 -16.23
N GLY A 72 -3.02 13.05 -15.10
CA GLY A 72 -4.39 12.59 -15.04
C GLY A 72 -4.57 11.11 -14.82
N VAL A 73 -3.48 10.35 -14.77
CA VAL A 73 -3.54 8.90 -14.60
C VAL A 73 -3.14 8.56 -13.18
N LYS A 74 -3.93 7.71 -12.55
CA LYS A 74 -3.61 7.30 -11.19
C LYS A 74 -2.37 6.43 -11.19
N VAL A 75 -1.36 6.85 -10.43
CA VAL A 75 -0.10 6.11 -10.32
C VAL A 75 0.20 5.68 -8.91
N GLY A 76 -0.64 6.04 -7.95
CA GLY A 76 -0.40 5.64 -6.59
C GLY A 76 -1.48 6.17 -5.66
N THR A 77 -1.22 6.02 -4.37
CA THR A 77 -2.12 6.52 -3.33
C THR A 77 -1.30 7.01 -2.16
N VAL A 78 -1.95 7.78 -1.30
CA VAL A 78 -1.36 8.17 -0.03
C VAL A 78 -1.44 6.97 0.92
N SER A 79 -0.29 6.50 1.36
CA SER A 79 -0.25 5.32 2.22
C SER A 79 -0.20 5.69 3.70
N ASP A 80 0.27 6.89 4.03
CA ASP A 80 0.32 7.32 5.42
C ASP A 80 0.29 8.83 5.46
N LEU A 81 -0.25 9.36 6.55
CA LEU A 81 -0.34 10.80 6.73
C LEU A 81 -0.17 11.10 8.21
N SER A 82 0.76 11.99 8.52
CA SER A 82 1.03 12.33 9.91
C SER A 82 1.35 13.81 10.01
N LEU A 83 1.34 14.29 11.23
CA LEU A 83 1.67 15.68 11.52
C LEU A 83 3.02 15.73 12.20
N ASN A 84 3.90 16.54 11.65
CA ASN A 84 5.18 16.81 12.30
C ASN A 84 4.94 17.91 13.32
N VAL A 85 4.99 17.56 14.60
CA VAL A 85 4.65 18.52 15.66
C VAL A 85 5.74 19.57 15.85
N GLU A 86 6.92 19.34 15.32
CA GLU A 86 7.98 20.34 15.44
C GLU A 86 7.87 21.41 14.38
N THR A 87 7.52 21.03 13.16
CA THR A 87 7.40 21.97 12.07
C THR A 87 5.97 22.38 11.77
N TYR A 88 5.01 21.67 12.35
CA TYR A 88 3.59 21.88 12.10
C TYR A 88 3.22 21.68 10.63
N ARG A 89 3.94 20.77 9.98
CA ARG A 89 3.66 20.46 8.58
C ARG A 89 3.14 19.03 8.49
N ALA A 90 2.32 18.78 7.48
CA ALA A 90 1.79 17.45 7.24
C ALA A 90 2.79 16.65 6.43
N GLU A 91 3.11 15.48 6.91
CA GLU A 91 4.01 14.57 6.20
C GLU A 91 3.21 13.41 5.65
N ALA A 92 3.32 13.20 4.37
CA ALA A 92 2.60 12.13 3.69
C ALA A 92 3.57 11.15 3.08
N GLU A 93 3.19 9.90 3.08
CA GLU A 93 3.91 8.87 2.35
C GLU A 93 3.04 8.43 1.20
N LEU A 94 3.65 8.40 0.02
CA LEU A 94 2.95 8.06 -1.20
C LEU A 94 3.44 6.72 -1.70
N ALA A 95 2.53 5.81 -1.96
CA ALA A 95 2.87 4.52 -2.55
C ALA A 95 2.70 4.65 -4.06
N ILE A 96 3.81 4.63 -4.77
CA ILE A 96 3.84 4.85 -6.21
C ILE A 96 4.17 3.53 -6.90
N GLU A 97 3.51 3.25 -8.00
CA GLU A 97 3.76 2.02 -8.74
C GLU A 97 5.20 1.97 -9.21
N ASN A 98 5.78 0.78 -9.09
CA ASN A 98 7.19 0.59 -9.44
C ASN A 98 7.50 0.93 -10.90
N LYS A 99 6.54 0.78 -11.77
CA LYS A 99 6.75 1.04 -13.18
C LYS A 99 6.78 2.52 -13.53
N VAL A 100 6.47 3.38 -12.57
CA VAL A 100 6.42 4.81 -12.81
C VAL A 100 7.70 5.43 -12.28
N ASP A 101 8.48 6.00 -13.17
CA ASP A 101 9.69 6.74 -12.81
C ASP A 101 9.36 8.22 -12.73
N ILE A 102 9.68 8.81 -11.61
CA ILE A 102 9.34 10.20 -11.36
C ILE A 102 10.63 11.00 -11.28
N PRO A 103 10.79 12.01 -12.14
CA PRO A 103 12.00 12.84 -12.07
C PRO A 103 12.17 13.45 -10.69
N ASP A 104 13.39 13.56 -10.25
CA ASP A 104 13.66 14.00 -8.88
C ASP A 104 13.39 15.48 -8.66
N ASP A 105 13.19 16.24 -9.72
CA ASP A 105 12.81 17.65 -9.61
C ASP A 105 11.31 17.87 -9.83
N SER A 106 10.51 16.81 -9.70
CA SER A 106 9.06 16.93 -9.83
C SER A 106 8.47 17.62 -8.62
N SER A 107 7.28 18.16 -8.81
CA SER A 107 6.57 18.81 -7.73
C SER A 107 5.22 18.15 -7.53
N LEU A 108 4.63 18.41 -6.37
CA LEU A 108 3.30 17.90 -6.03
C LEU A 108 2.37 19.08 -5.81
N THR A 109 1.14 18.90 -6.23
CA THR A 109 0.11 19.88 -5.92
C THR A 109 -1.17 19.13 -5.58
N VAL A 110 -2.01 19.76 -4.78
CA VAL A 110 -3.30 19.20 -4.41
C VAL A 110 -4.35 19.82 -5.30
N SER A 111 -5.10 18.99 -5.99
CA SER A 111 -6.15 19.43 -6.90
C SER A 111 -7.47 18.78 -6.50
N SER A 112 -8.55 19.29 -7.03
CA SER A 112 -9.86 18.75 -6.72
C SER A 112 -10.55 18.29 -7.98
N GLU A 113 -11.43 17.32 -7.80
CA GLU A 113 -12.20 16.75 -8.91
C GLU A 113 -13.55 17.44 -8.99
N GLY A 114 -13.55 18.71 -9.29
CA GLY A 114 -14.78 19.44 -9.39
C GLY A 114 -15.38 19.73 -8.02
N LEU A 115 -16.63 20.16 -8.03
CA LEU A 115 -17.28 20.61 -6.81
C LEU A 115 -17.66 19.46 -5.89
N LEU A 116 -18.09 18.35 -6.46
CA LEU A 116 -18.56 17.23 -5.66
C LEU A 116 -17.52 16.14 -5.51
N GLY A 117 -16.45 16.18 -6.27
CA GLY A 117 -15.41 15.18 -6.14
C GLY A 117 -14.47 15.51 -5.00
N GLY A 118 -13.64 14.54 -4.65
CA GLY A 118 -12.65 14.74 -3.63
C GLY A 118 -11.38 15.37 -4.17
N ASN A 119 -10.41 15.54 -3.30
CA ASN A 119 -9.12 16.05 -3.70
C ASN A 119 -8.21 14.90 -4.11
N PHE A 120 -7.20 15.23 -4.88
CA PHE A 120 -6.16 14.27 -5.23
C PHE A 120 -4.84 15.00 -5.32
N ILE A 121 -3.77 14.22 -5.24
CA ILE A 121 -2.43 14.76 -5.38
C ILE A 121 -2.00 14.58 -6.81
N GLU A 122 -1.53 15.64 -7.42
CA GLU A 122 -1.06 15.59 -8.79
C GLU A 122 0.44 15.77 -8.82
N ILE A 123 1.13 14.89 -9.53
CA ILE A 123 2.57 14.99 -9.72
C ILE A 123 2.81 15.75 -11.00
N ILE A 124 3.58 16.81 -10.89
CA ILE A 124 3.98 17.60 -12.05
C ILE A 124 5.43 17.22 -12.33
N PRO A 125 5.68 16.43 -13.37
CA PRO A 125 7.04 15.95 -13.59
C PRO A 125 7.98 17.07 -14.01
N GLY A 126 9.20 16.98 -13.51
CA GLY A 126 10.22 17.92 -13.88
C GLY A 126 10.98 17.47 -15.11
N ALA A 127 12.11 18.10 -15.35
CA ALA A 127 12.90 17.83 -16.54
C ALA A 127 14.17 17.03 -16.25
N SER A 128 14.36 16.62 -15.03
CA SER A 128 15.57 15.91 -14.65
C SER A 128 15.64 14.54 -15.30
N TYR A 129 16.83 14.10 -15.62
CA TYR A 129 17.05 12.75 -16.11
C TYR A 129 17.29 11.76 -14.98
N GLU A 130 17.36 12.25 -13.76
CA GLU A 130 17.48 11.38 -12.60
C GLU A 130 16.13 11.23 -11.95
N TYR A 131 15.87 10.05 -11.43
CA TYR A 131 14.56 9.70 -10.90
C TYR A 131 14.63 9.50 -9.41
N MET A 132 13.51 9.72 -8.77
CA MET A 132 13.40 9.55 -7.32
C MET A 132 13.58 8.08 -6.96
N GLN A 133 14.32 7.87 -5.88
CA GLN A 133 14.55 6.55 -5.33
C GLN A 133 13.57 6.29 -4.20
N PRO A 134 13.32 5.02 -3.87
CA PRO A 134 12.43 4.75 -2.74
C PRO A 134 12.90 5.48 -1.48
N GLY A 135 11.97 6.13 -0.82
CA GLY A 135 12.27 6.91 0.37
C GLY A 135 12.64 8.35 0.12
N ASP A 136 12.78 8.75 -1.13
CA ASP A 136 13.09 10.14 -1.43
C ASP A 136 11.89 11.02 -1.12
N GLU A 137 12.16 12.29 -0.93
CA GLU A 137 11.14 13.27 -0.59
C GLU A 137 11.01 14.28 -1.72
N PHE A 138 9.77 14.66 -2.00
CA PHE A 138 9.52 15.72 -2.97
C PHE A 138 10.00 17.05 -2.38
N LEU A 139 10.77 17.75 -3.15
CA LEU A 139 11.33 19.02 -2.69
C LEU A 139 10.35 20.16 -2.84
N ASP A 140 9.45 20.08 -3.79
CA ASP A 140 8.52 21.16 -4.07
C ASP A 140 7.10 20.62 -3.96
N THR A 141 6.41 21.00 -2.89
CA THR A 141 5.03 20.60 -2.70
C THR A 141 4.18 21.82 -2.49
N GLN A 142 2.98 21.77 -3.05
CA GLN A 142 2.00 22.82 -2.86
C GLN A 142 0.76 22.22 -2.28
N GLY A 143 0.38 22.70 -1.12
CA GLY A 143 -0.82 22.22 -0.48
C GLY A 143 -2.05 22.75 -1.15
N SER A 144 -3.19 22.49 -0.52
CA SER A 144 -4.46 22.99 -1.03
C SER A 144 -4.45 24.50 -0.96
N VAL A 145 -4.60 25.13 -2.11
CA VAL A 145 -4.52 26.60 -2.20
C VAL A 145 -5.88 27.12 -2.63
N SER A 146 -6.42 28.01 -1.85
CA SER A 146 -7.68 28.65 -2.20
C SER A 146 -7.40 29.87 -3.08
N LEU A 147 -8.43 30.28 -3.79
CA LEU A 147 -8.30 31.48 -4.59
C LEU A 147 -8.05 32.70 -3.73
N ILE A 148 -8.56 32.70 -2.53
CA ILE A 148 -8.36 33.82 -1.60
C ILE A 148 -6.89 33.91 -1.20
N SER A 149 -6.26 32.78 -0.96
CA SER A 149 -4.85 32.82 -0.58
C SER A 149 -3.98 33.24 -1.77
N LEU A 150 -4.38 33.00 -2.97
CA LEU A 150 -3.67 33.55 -4.12
C LEU A 150 -3.79 35.02 -4.22
N UNK A 151 -4.84 35.37 -3.99
CA UNK A 151 -5.06 36.73 -4.00
C UNK A 151 -4.31 37.44 -3.06
N UNK A 152 -3.81 36.80 -2.31
CA UNK A 152 -3.24 37.47 -1.34
C UNK A 152 -2.21 37.85 -1.59
#